data_7cc91c368ef8f836a3fcd0b5d2414f6a
#
_entry.id   7cc91c368ef8f836a3fcd0b5d2414f6a
#
_cell.length_a   1.000
_cell.length_b   1.000
_cell.length_c   1.000
_cell.angle_alpha   90.00
_cell.angle_beta   90.00
_cell.angle_gamma   90.00
#
_symmetry.space_group_name_H-M   'P 1'
#
loop_
_entity.id
_entity.type
_entity.pdbx_description
1 polymer ?
#
loop_
_entity_poly.entity_id
_entity_poly.type
_entity_poly.pdbx_seq_one_letter_code
_entity_poly.pdbx_strand_id
1 'polypeptide(L)'
;PVRALRNKDLEVTASALKGNTQKGFLDLIQPVRLKQNEADINAGTTRWNLADQRFTSSARFQGKRQDATATGNGFVIDEATTTVIIPKACRLSQPGESLTARRCSWNWLTNRVVADGDVVLRRREPDQETRAPRMEGQLGSSEGVRFGSSGQRVRSSIRFTPDQPGSATPSSRSPVSF
;
A
#
# COMPACT_ATOMS: atom_id res chain seq x y z
N PRO A 1 11.66 -25.23 9.60
CA PRO A 1 10.55 -24.54 8.95
C PRO A 1 9.70 -25.56 8.19
N VAL A 2 8.39 -25.44 8.31
CA VAL A 2 7.43 -26.24 7.55
C VAL A 2 7.06 -25.45 6.29
N ARG A 3 7.02 -26.11 5.15
CA ARG A 3 6.66 -25.54 3.87
C ARG A 3 5.37 -26.19 3.38
N ALA A 4 4.37 -25.41 3.06
CA ALA A 4 3.15 -25.82 2.41
C ALA A 4 3.05 -25.17 1.02
N LEU A 5 2.67 -25.96 0.03
CA LEU A 5 2.44 -25.50 -1.33
C LEU A 5 0.97 -25.70 -1.63
N ARG A 6 0.29 -24.62 -2.05
CA ARG A 6 -1.07 -24.69 -2.59
C ARG A 6 -1.04 -24.10 -3.98
N ASN A 7 -1.35 -24.91 -4.98
CA ASN A 7 -1.17 -24.59 -6.39
C ASN A 7 0.30 -24.24 -6.73
N LYS A 8 0.62 -24.05 -8.01
CA LYS A 8 1.98 -23.74 -8.44
C LYS A 8 2.49 -22.36 -7.99
N ASP A 9 1.58 -21.49 -7.50
CA ASP A 9 1.85 -20.06 -7.34
C ASP A 9 1.91 -19.59 -5.88
N LEU A 10 1.37 -20.35 -4.90
CA LEU A 10 1.39 -19.98 -3.49
C LEU A 10 2.33 -20.88 -2.68
N GLU A 11 3.36 -20.28 -2.13
CA GLU A 11 4.26 -20.92 -1.16
C GLU A 11 4.09 -20.29 0.22
N VAL A 12 3.85 -21.14 1.22
CA VAL A 12 3.71 -20.77 2.62
C VAL A 12 4.84 -21.41 3.41
N THR A 13 5.59 -20.61 4.15
CA THR A 13 6.63 -21.07 5.07
C THR A 13 6.30 -20.60 6.49
N ALA A 14 6.43 -21.50 7.47
CA ALA A 14 6.22 -21.18 8.88
C ALA A 14 7.19 -22.00 9.75
N SER A 15 7.39 -21.61 11.02
CA SER A 15 8.19 -22.43 11.96
C SER A 15 7.48 -23.74 12.29
N ALA A 16 6.16 -23.71 12.44
CA ALA A 16 5.31 -24.87 12.68
C ALA A 16 3.89 -24.65 12.11
N LEU A 17 3.20 -25.72 11.86
CA LEU A 17 1.77 -25.74 11.51
C LEU A 17 0.99 -26.38 12.64
N LYS A 18 -0.07 -25.74 13.08
CA LYS A 18 -1.06 -26.28 14.00
C LYS A 18 -2.43 -26.14 13.32
N GLY A 19 -3.22 -27.17 13.30
CA GLY A 19 -4.48 -27.02 12.65
C GLY A 19 -5.43 -28.17 12.86
N ASN A 20 -6.64 -27.91 12.43
CA ASN A 20 -7.69 -28.90 12.38
C ASN A 20 -8.27 -28.87 10.96
N THR A 21 -7.88 -29.84 10.17
CA THR A 21 -8.34 -29.97 8.78
C THR A 21 -9.84 -30.21 8.70
N GLN A 22 -10.44 -30.83 9.71
CA GLN A 22 -11.90 -31.01 9.81
C GLN A 22 -12.61 -29.68 10.03
N LYS A 23 -11.98 -28.74 10.75
CA LYS A 23 -12.49 -27.36 10.94
C LYS A 23 -12.04 -26.42 9.84
N GLY A 24 -11.27 -26.89 8.87
CA GLY A 24 -10.89 -26.13 7.68
C GLY A 24 -9.92 -24.98 7.91
N PHE A 25 -9.11 -24.98 8.98
CA PHE A 25 -8.09 -23.96 9.21
C PHE A 25 -6.73 -24.53 9.63
N LEU A 26 -5.70 -23.76 9.33
CA LEU A 26 -4.32 -23.99 9.77
C LEU A 26 -3.80 -22.73 10.45
N ASP A 27 -3.20 -22.86 11.64
CA ASP A 27 -2.44 -21.82 12.30
C ASP A 27 -0.95 -21.97 11.94
N LEU A 28 -0.45 -20.99 11.22
CA LEU A 28 0.93 -20.86 10.81
C LEU A 28 1.68 -20.14 11.93
N ILE A 29 2.64 -20.81 12.55
CA ILE A 29 3.39 -20.23 13.68
C ILE A 29 4.55 -19.42 13.15
N GLN A 30 4.75 -18.24 13.73
CA GLN A 30 5.80 -17.29 13.35
C GLN A 30 7.23 -17.88 13.40
N PRO A 31 8.17 -17.39 12.56
CA PRO A 31 7.93 -16.42 11.49
C PRO A 31 7.17 -17.05 10.31
N VAL A 32 6.24 -16.29 9.73
CA VAL A 32 5.44 -16.73 8.59
C VAL A 32 5.87 -15.93 7.36
N ARG A 33 6.05 -16.63 6.24
CA ARG A 33 6.29 -16.04 4.93
C ARG A 33 5.30 -16.60 3.93
N LEU A 34 4.63 -15.71 3.23
CA LEU A 34 3.71 -16.03 2.14
C LEU A 34 4.31 -15.47 0.85
N LYS A 35 4.51 -16.33 -0.12
CA LYS A 35 4.96 -15.94 -1.46
C LYS A 35 3.94 -16.37 -2.49
N GLN A 36 3.52 -15.42 -3.31
CA GLN A 36 2.62 -15.69 -4.43
C GLN A 36 3.01 -14.79 -5.60
N ASN A 37 3.39 -15.37 -6.72
CA ASN A 37 3.91 -14.64 -7.88
C ASN A 37 5.03 -13.67 -7.43
N GLU A 38 4.84 -12.37 -7.65
CA GLU A 38 5.77 -11.30 -7.28
C GLU A 38 5.56 -10.75 -5.85
N ALA A 39 4.55 -11.25 -5.13
CA ALA A 39 4.26 -10.82 -3.77
C ALA A 39 5.04 -11.66 -2.75
N ASP A 40 5.60 -11.01 -1.75
CA ASP A 40 6.34 -11.60 -0.63
C ASP A 40 5.90 -10.92 0.66
N ILE A 41 5.27 -11.68 1.56
CA ILE A 41 4.71 -11.17 2.81
C ILE A 41 5.39 -11.87 3.97
N ASN A 42 5.98 -11.08 4.87
CA ASN A 42 6.54 -11.54 6.13
C ASN A 42 5.64 -11.10 7.28
N ALA A 43 5.24 -12.04 8.11
CA ALA A 43 4.27 -11.81 9.18
C ALA A 43 4.59 -12.61 10.45
N GLY A 44 3.91 -12.25 11.53
CA GLY A 44 3.82 -13.09 12.72
C GLY A 44 2.85 -14.25 12.51
N THR A 45 2.39 -14.84 13.60
CA THR A 45 1.43 -15.96 13.56
C THR A 45 0.19 -15.59 12.74
N THR A 46 -0.17 -16.47 11.82
CA THR A 46 -1.19 -16.24 10.81
C THR A 46 -2.13 -17.44 10.74
N ARG A 47 -3.43 -17.22 10.71
CA ARG A 47 -4.43 -18.24 10.45
C ARG A 47 -4.76 -18.31 8.98
N TRP A 48 -4.71 -19.48 8.41
CA TRP A 48 -5.15 -19.78 7.06
C TRP A 48 -6.48 -20.54 7.11
N ASN A 49 -7.55 -19.91 6.65
CA ASN A 49 -8.83 -20.56 6.42
C ASN A 49 -8.83 -21.14 5.00
N LEU A 50 -8.88 -22.47 4.93
CA LEU A 50 -8.77 -23.20 3.68
C LEU A 50 -10.05 -23.10 2.83
N ALA A 51 -11.22 -23.05 3.47
CA ALA A 51 -12.50 -22.95 2.80
C ALA A 51 -12.71 -21.55 2.16
N ASP A 52 -12.43 -20.50 2.93
CA ASP A 52 -12.63 -19.12 2.49
C ASP A 52 -11.44 -18.56 1.71
N GLN A 53 -10.35 -19.32 1.58
CA GLN A 53 -9.11 -18.87 0.94
C GLN A 53 -8.57 -17.56 1.54
N ARG A 54 -8.60 -17.47 2.89
CA ARG A 54 -8.21 -16.26 3.63
C ARG A 54 -7.07 -16.50 4.59
N PHE A 55 -6.14 -15.55 4.58
CA PHE A 55 -5.12 -15.45 5.62
C PHE A 55 -5.46 -14.29 6.55
N THR A 56 -5.41 -14.53 7.85
CA THR A 56 -5.69 -13.51 8.87
C THR A 56 -4.58 -13.50 9.92
N SER A 57 -4.07 -12.33 10.22
CA SER A 57 -3.10 -12.12 11.31
C SER A 57 -3.42 -10.85 12.06
N SER A 58 -3.18 -10.83 13.37
CA SER A 58 -3.20 -9.62 14.18
C SER A 58 -1.80 -9.05 14.42
N ALA A 59 -0.76 -9.78 14.00
CA ALA A 59 0.63 -9.38 14.17
C ALA A 59 1.05 -8.32 13.15
N ARG A 60 2.14 -7.61 13.46
CA ARG A 60 2.80 -6.73 12.49
C ARG A 60 3.23 -7.53 11.27
N PHE A 61 3.10 -6.94 10.10
CA PHE A 61 3.53 -7.55 8.85
C PHE A 61 4.22 -6.53 7.93
N GLN A 62 4.95 -7.06 6.97
CA GLN A 62 5.52 -6.35 5.84
C GLN A 62 5.29 -7.16 4.58
N GLY A 63 4.64 -6.56 3.59
CA GLY A 63 4.45 -7.12 2.26
C GLY A 63 5.21 -6.32 1.21
N LYS A 64 5.73 -7.01 0.20
CA LYS A 64 6.35 -6.42 -0.99
C LYS A 64 5.71 -7.01 -2.22
N ARG A 65 5.49 -6.19 -3.26
CA ARG A 65 5.14 -6.63 -4.59
C ARG A 65 5.76 -5.65 -5.58
N GLN A 66 6.70 -6.13 -6.38
CA GLN A 66 7.53 -5.25 -7.22
C GLN A 66 8.16 -4.13 -6.36
N ASP A 67 7.93 -2.87 -6.73
CA ASP A 67 8.42 -1.69 -6.01
C ASP A 67 7.47 -1.18 -4.92
N ALA A 68 6.27 -1.78 -4.81
CA ALA A 68 5.30 -1.42 -3.79
C ALA A 68 5.55 -2.18 -2.49
N THR A 69 5.40 -1.49 -1.36
CA THR A 69 5.46 -2.06 -0.01
C THR A 69 4.21 -1.74 0.77
N ALA A 70 3.76 -2.70 1.57
CA ALA A 70 2.64 -2.55 2.49
C ALA A 70 3.08 -2.96 3.89
N THR A 71 2.75 -2.17 4.90
CA THR A 71 2.99 -2.49 6.31
C THR A 71 1.80 -2.13 7.16
N GLY A 72 1.65 -2.80 8.28
CA GLY A 72 0.60 -2.51 9.24
C GLY A 72 0.59 -3.47 10.43
N ASN A 73 -0.39 -3.28 11.29
CA ASN A 73 -0.66 -4.16 12.40
C ASN A 73 -1.93 -4.97 12.11
N GLY A 74 -1.73 -6.25 11.81
CA GLY A 74 -2.76 -7.15 11.33
C GLY A 74 -3.06 -7.01 9.84
N PHE A 75 -3.59 -8.09 9.26
CA PHE A 75 -4.10 -8.12 7.90
C PHE A 75 -5.19 -9.19 7.74
N VAL A 76 -6.01 -9.00 6.73
CA VAL A 76 -6.84 -10.05 6.14
C VAL A 76 -6.51 -10.07 4.65
N ILE A 77 -5.95 -11.16 4.17
CA ILE A 77 -5.73 -11.40 2.74
C ILE A 77 -6.84 -12.30 2.25
N ASP A 78 -7.54 -11.86 1.24
CA ASP A 78 -8.57 -12.60 0.53
C ASP A 78 -8.04 -12.91 -0.88
N GLU A 79 -7.68 -14.18 -1.11
CA GLU A 79 -7.12 -14.62 -2.40
C GLU A 79 -8.16 -14.54 -3.52
N ALA A 80 -9.42 -14.80 -3.21
CA ALA A 80 -10.47 -14.81 -4.21
C ALA A 80 -10.74 -13.42 -4.79
N THR A 81 -10.65 -12.38 -3.94
CA THR A 81 -10.85 -10.98 -4.35
C THR A 81 -9.56 -10.23 -4.61
N THR A 82 -8.39 -10.90 -4.45
CA THR A 82 -7.07 -10.28 -4.60
C THR A 82 -6.90 -9.01 -3.77
N THR A 83 -7.44 -9.03 -2.56
CA THR A 83 -7.50 -7.85 -1.68
C THR A 83 -6.80 -8.13 -0.35
N VAL A 84 -6.00 -7.19 0.09
CA VAL A 84 -5.51 -7.11 1.46
C VAL A 84 -6.21 -5.99 2.21
N ILE A 85 -6.74 -6.31 3.39
CA ILE A 85 -7.27 -5.33 4.33
C ILE A 85 -6.25 -5.19 5.46
N ILE A 86 -5.83 -3.96 5.73
CA ILE A 86 -4.92 -3.62 6.81
C ILE A 86 -5.73 -2.83 7.85
N PRO A 87 -6.12 -3.46 8.96
CA PRO A 87 -7.08 -2.86 9.89
C PRO A 87 -6.49 -1.78 10.78
N LYS A 88 -5.16 -1.74 10.96
CA LYS A 88 -4.48 -0.79 11.84
C LYS A 88 -3.12 -0.37 11.30
N ALA A 89 -2.81 0.93 11.46
CA ALA A 89 -1.51 1.52 11.13
C ALA A 89 -1.09 1.22 9.68
N CYS A 90 -2.02 1.38 8.74
CA CYS A 90 -1.78 1.14 7.33
C CYS A 90 -0.74 2.10 6.78
N ARG A 91 0.26 1.55 6.10
CA ARG A 91 1.22 2.30 5.28
C ARG A 91 1.44 1.56 3.98
N LEU A 92 1.20 2.24 2.88
CA LEU A 92 1.52 1.79 1.53
C LEU A 92 2.56 2.74 0.95
N SER A 93 3.56 2.24 0.25
CA SER A 93 4.55 3.08 -0.42
C SER A 93 5.03 2.43 -1.70
N GLN A 94 5.32 3.28 -2.67
CA GLN A 94 5.95 2.94 -3.95
C GLN A 94 6.84 4.11 -4.37
N PRO A 95 7.69 3.99 -5.41
CA PRO A 95 8.52 5.09 -5.87
C PRO A 95 7.69 6.36 -6.11
N GLY A 96 8.10 7.46 -5.49
CA GLY A 96 7.44 8.75 -5.64
C GLY A 96 6.12 8.96 -4.86
N GLU A 97 5.56 7.93 -4.24
CA GLU A 97 4.27 8.04 -3.56
C GLU A 97 4.22 7.25 -2.25
N SER A 98 3.60 7.81 -1.23
CA SER A 98 3.31 7.11 0.02
C SER A 98 1.96 7.48 0.60
N LEU A 99 1.27 6.50 1.15
CA LEU A 99 -0.03 6.62 1.80
C LEU A 99 0.08 6.10 3.22
N THR A 100 -0.44 6.84 4.19
CA THR A 100 -0.65 6.39 5.56
C THR A 100 -2.09 6.61 5.97
N ALA A 101 -2.67 5.68 6.74
CA ALA A 101 -4.02 5.77 7.25
C ALA A 101 -4.18 4.91 8.50
N ARG A 102 -5.27 5.10 9.23
CA ARG A 102 -5.61 4.16 10.32
C ARG A 102 -5.93 2.78 9.78
N ARG A 103 -6.68 2.71 8.70
CA ARG A 103 -7.10 1.48 8.01
C ARG A 103 -7.04 1.68 6.51
N CYS A 104 -6.72 0.62 5.78
CA CYS A 104 -6.88 0.61 4.33
C CYS A 104 -7.21 -0.77 3.79
N SER A 105 -7.72 -0.80 2.56
CA SER A 105 -7.79 -1.98 1.72
C SER A 105 -7.08 -1.71 0.39
N TRP A 106 -6.36 -2.69 -0.10
CA TRP A 106 -5.62 -2.61 -1.34
C TRP A 106 -5.88 -3.85 -2.19
N ASN A 107 -6.41 -3.64 -3.39
CA ASN A 107 -6.50 -4.69 -4.39
C ASN A 107 -5.21 -4.67 -5.22
N TRP A 108 -4.41 -5.72 -5.09
CA TRP A 108 -3.08 -5.74 -5.71
C TRP A 108 -3.06 -6.04 -7.22
N LEU A 109 -4.17 -6.44 -7.83
CA LEU A 109 -4.27 -6.56 -9.28
C LEU A 109 -4.61 -5.23 -9.96
N THR A 110 -5.54 -4.49 -9.37
CA THR A 110 -6.03 -3.23 -9.94
C THR A 110 -5.33 -2.00 -9.37
N ASN A 111 -4.47 -2.17 -8.35
CA ASN A 111 -3.86 -1.11 -7.54
C ASN A 111 -4.87 -0.18 -6.85
N ARG A 112 -6.15 -0.56 -6.81
CA ARG A 112 -7.19 0.21 -6.14
C ARG A 112 -7.00 0.18 -4.64
N VAL A 113 -7.04 1.37 -4.03
CA VAL A 113 -6.92 1.57 -2.59
C VAL A 113 -8.12 2.32 -2.07
N VAL A 114 -8.61 1.87 -0.92
CA VAL A 114 -9.54 2.63 -0.07
C VAL A 114 -8.88 2.79 1.29
N ALA A 115 -8.70 4.02 1.74
CA ALA A 115 -8.06 4.34 3.00
C ALA A 115 -8.98 5.19 3.87
N ASP A 116 -9.06 4.86 5.16
CA ASP A 116 -9.93 5.51 6.12
C ASP A 116 -9.14 5.90 7.38
N GLY A 117 -9.45 7.08 7.89
CA GLY A 117 -8.94 7.64 9.13
C GLY A 117 -7.54 8.21 9.01
N ASP A 118 -7.42 9.51 9.22
CA ASP A 118 -6.16 10.26 9.23
C ASP A 118 -5.29 9.99 8.00
N VAL A 119 -5.94 9.96 6.84
CA VAL A 119 -5.27 9.66 5.57
C VAL A 119 -4.30 10.77 5.23
N VAL A 120 -3.05 10.41 4.94
CA VAL A 120 -2.02 11.29 4.41
C VAL A 120 -1.45 10.66 3.16
N LEU A 121 -1.68 11.29 2.02
CA LEU A 121 -1.07 10.95 0.74
C LEU A 121 0.06 11.93 0.45
N ARG A 122 1.26 11.42 0.20
CA ARG A 122 2.42 12.20 -0.22
C ARG A 122 2.88 11.77 -1.59
N ARG A 123 3.16 12.74 -2.46
CA ARG A 123 3.77 12.57 -3.78
C ARG A 123 4.99 13.46 -3.88
N ARG A 124 6.01 13.00 -4.60
CA ARG A 124 7.26 13.75 -4.73
C ARG A 124 7.33 14.64 -5.96
N GLU A 125 6.56 14.33 -7.00
CA GLU A 125 6.61 15.08 -8.27
C GLU A 125 5.20 15.41 -8.77
N PRO A 126 4.70 16.64 -8.51
CA PRO A 126 5.27 17.69 -7.64
C PRO A 126 5.20 17.29 -6.15
N ASP A 127 6.04 17.92 -5.30
CA ASP A 127 5.98 17.65 -3.85
C ASP A 127 4.62 18.09 -3.30
N GLN A 128 3.78 17.12 -3.07
CA GLN A 128 2.39 17.30 -2.65
C GLN A 128 2.07 16.45 -1.42
N GLU A 129 1.45 17.06 -0.44
CA GLU A 129 0.84 16.36 0.68
C GLU A 129 -0.65 16.67 0.74
N THR A 130 -1.47 15.63 0.79
CA THR A 130 -2.93 15.75 0.95
C THR A 130 -3.36 14.99 2.19
N ARG A 131 -4.14 15.63 3.05
CA ARG A 131 -4.72 15.07 4.27
C ARG A 131 -6.24 15.04 4.15
N ALA A 132 -6.84 13.89 4.44
CA ALA A 132 -8.27 13.69 4.37
C ALA A 132 -8.74 12.61 5.36
N PRO A 133 -10.01 12.59 5.75
CA PRO A 133 -10.56 11.51 6.55
C PRO A 133 -10.69 10.19 5.78
N ARG A 134 -10.85 10.27 4.46
CA ARG A 134 -10.99 9.11 3.55
C ARG A 134 -10.37 9.41 2.19
N MET A 135 -9.81 8.37 1.59
CA MET A 135 -9.32 8.40 0.22
C MET A 135 -9.76 7.12 -0.51
N GLU A 136 -10.11 7.25 -1.78
CA GLU A 136 -10.33 6.16 -2.71
C GLU A 136 -9.65 6.49 -4.04
N GLY A 137 -8.88 5.55 -4.58
CA GLY A 137 -8.15 5.77 -5.84
C GLY A 137 -7.24 4.61 -6.19
N GLN A 138 -6.32 4.85 -7.11
CA GLN A 138 -5.27 3.92 -7.50
C GLN A 138 -3.91 4.49 -7.09
N LEU A 139 -3.06 3.65 -6.51
CA LEU A 139 -1.66 4.00 -6.28
C LEU A 139 -0.93 4.09 -7.62
N GLY A 140 -0.07 5.10 -7.76
CA GLY A 140 0.71 5.34 -8.98
C GLY A 140 -0.06 6.08 -10.08
N SER A 141 -1.32 6.42 -9.87
CA SER A 141 -2.10 7.24 -10.79
C SER A 141 -2.38 8.62 -10.21
N SER A 142 -2.16 9.66 -11.00
CA SER A 142 -2.60 11.02 -10.66
C SER A 142 -4.10 11.22 -10.90
N GLU A 143 -4.69 10.36 -11.75
CA GLU A 143 -6.09 10.43 -12.10
C GLU A 143 -6.95 9.53 -11.21
N GLY A 144 -8.17 9.95 -10.92
CA GLY A 144 -9.17 9.13 -10.24
C GLY A 144 -9.01 9.02 -8.73
N VAL A 145 -8.13 9.80 -8.09
CA VAL A 145 -8.07 9.85 -6.62
C VAL A 145 -9.18 10.76 -6.10
N ARG A 146 -10.05 10.20 -5.27
CA ARG A 146 -11.14 10.90 -4.61
C ARG A 146 -10.87 10.98 -3.11
N PHE A 147 -11.02 12.18 -2.57
CA PHE A 147 -10.94 12.41 -1.13
C PHE A 147 -12.35 12.68 -0.60
N GLY A 148 -12.78 11.86 0.36
CA GLY A 148 -14.05 12.03 1.03
C GLY A 148 -13.91 12.83 2.31
N SER A 149 -14.92 13.63 2.63
CA SER A 149 -15.05 14.30 3.91
C SER A 149 -16.41 13.96 4.53
N SER A 150 -16.39 13.30 5.67
CA SER A 150 -17.58 13.22 6.55
C SER A 150 -17.55 14.41 7.51
N GLY A 151 -17.81 15.63 7.00
CA GLY A 151 -17.77 16.86 7.79
C GLY A 151 -16.37 17.40 8.14
N GLN A 152 -15.30 16.71 7.82
CA GLN A 152 -13.92 17.16 8.03
C GLN A 152 -13.32 17.74 6.74
N ARG A 153 -12.46 18.75 6.88
CA ARG A 153 -11.86 19.42 5.71
C ARG A 153 -10.75 18.56 5.10
N VAL A 154 -10.75 18.48 3.78
CA VAL A 154 -9.59 18.01 3.00
C VAL A 154 -8.58 19.16 2.92
N ARG A 155 -7.32 18.89 3.21
CA ARG A 155 -6.22 19.86 3.09
C ARG A 155 -5.19 19.31 2.13
N SER A 156 -4.79 20.11 1.16
CA SER A 156 -3.71 19.80 0.23
C SER A 156 -2.69 20.93 0.23
N SER A 157 -1.42 20.60 0.27
CA SER A 157 -0.30 21.52 0.08
C SER A 157 0.57 21.01 -1.07
N ILE A 158 0.91 21.92 -1.96
CA ILE A 158 1.80 21.66 -3.10
C ILE A 158 3.00 22.59 -2.97
N ARG A 159 4.20 22.03 -2.98
CA ARG A 159 5.43 22.79 -3.04
C ARG A 159 5.97 22.73 -4.46
N PHE A 160 6.09 23.88 -5.08
CA PHE A 160 6.80 24.03 -6.34
C PHE A 160 8.24 24.38 -6.01
N THR A 161 9.20 23.63 -6.51
CA THR A 161 10.58 24.09 -6.59
C THR A 161 10.62 25.04 -7.77
N PRO A 162 10.87 26.36 -7.58
CA PRO A 162 11.02 27.25 -8.72
C PRO A 162 12.22 26.73 -9.54
N ASP A 163 12.02 26.50 -10.83
CA ASP A 163 13.14 26.35 -11.75
C ASP A 163 14.05 27.57 -11.54
N GLN A 164 15.33 27.34 -11.28
CA GLN A 164 16.29 28.44 -11.25
C GLN A 164 16.12 29.19 -12.56
N PRO A 165 15.87 30.51 -12.54
CA PRO A 165 15.82 31.27 -13.77
C PRO A 165 17.17 31.11 -14.44
N GLY A 166 17.20 30.40 -15.56
CA GLY A 166 18.35 30.35 -16.43
C GLY A 166 18.77 31.80 -16.68
N SER A 167 20.05 32.09 -16.46
CA SER A 167 20.67 33.39 -16.69
C SER A 167 20.29 33.90 -18.08
N ALA A 168 19.21 34.67 -18.13
CA ALA A 168 18.89 35.44 -19.32
C ALA A 168 19.97 36.50 -19.44
N THR A 169 20.93 36.26 -20.31
CA THR A 169 21.89 37.27 -20.76
C THR A 169 21.10 38.48 -21.25
N PRO A 170 21.29 39.68 -20.70
CA PRO A 170 20.58 40.85 -21.18
C PRO A 170 20.99 41.09 -22.64
N SER A 171 20.06 40.91 -23.55
CA SER A 171 20.22 41.35 -24.94
C SER A 171 20.38 42.87 -24.96
N SER A 172 21.55 43.34 -25.30
CA SER A 172 21.83 44.76 -25.50
C SER A 172 20.97 45.28 -26.64
N ARG A 173 19.98 46.09 -26.31
CA ARG A 173 19.28 46.90 -27.31
C ARG A 173 20.21 47.98 -27.81
N SER A 174 20.58 47.90 -29.08
CA SER A 174 21.22 49.00 -29.78
C SER A 174 20.30 50.22 -29.85
N PRO A 175 20.77 51.45 -29.62
CA PRO A 175 19.94 52.63 -29.78
C PRO A 175 19.66 52.90 -31.26
N VAL A 176 18.38 53.10 -31.59
CA VAL A 176 17.98 53.59 -32.90
C VAL A 176 18.21 55.09 -32.90
N SER A 177 19.13 55.55 -33.77
CA SER A 177 19.31 57.00 -34.07
C SER A 177 18.30 57.43 -35.14
N PHE A 178 17.66 58.57 -34.89
CA PHE A 178 16.87 59.28 -35.87
C PHE A 178 17.74 60.20 -36.70
#